data_9be9f9288fcecc9565b5c2bd20f7abeb
#
_entry.id   9be9f9288fcecc9565b5c2bd20f7abeb
#
_cell.length_a   1.000
_cell.length_b   1.000
_cell.length_c   1.000
_cell.angle_alpha   90.00
_cell.angle_beta   90.00
_cell.angle_gamma   90.00
#
_symmetry.space_group_name_H-M   'P 1'
#
loop_
_entity.id
_entity.type
_entity.pdbx_description
1 polymer ?
#
loop_
_entity_poly.entity_id
_entity_poly.type
_entity_poly.pdbx_seq_one_letter_code
_entity_poly.pdbx_strand_id
1 'polypeptide(L)'
;NLKKERNNLDNTAVVLGDESLLIPVLNSLPENIDALNITMGFPLKSIPLASLFEQLFQIHKKTSSSFYYKDVVNIVSHPFIRPLFYESGIDKASEMIDIIHENNLIYISRDRLKGFSKTNDNILALLFDDWNTVDSILENCSQLILTIKNGLDKNKTSNLLSLEYLFRFNVLFNELSHLNSKYSHIKTISTLHDVYKELLHSETLDFQGEPLQGLQIMGMLE
;
A
#
# COMPACT_ATOMS: atom_id res chain seq x y z
N ASN A 1 -24.80 -11.34 -17.21
CA ASN A 1 -25.50 -12.60 -16.89
C ASN A 1 -25.32 -13.08 -15.44
N LEU A 2 -24.22 -12.72 -14.76
CA LEU A 2 -23.94 -13.06 -13.34
C LEU A 2 -25.05 -12.60 -12.35
N LYS A 3 -25.86 -11.59 -12.73
CA LYS A 3 -26.97 -11.10 -11.90
C LYS A 3 -28.21 -12.00 -11.87
N LYS A 4 -28.31 -13.00 -12.75
CA LYS A 4 -29.53 -13.82 -12.91
C LYS A 4 -29.48 -15.20 -12.24
N GLU A 5 -28.28 -15.72 -11.96
CA GLU A 5 -28.13 -17.04 -11.33
C GLU A 5 -27.73 -16.86 -9.87
N ARG A 6 -28.70 -16.95 -9.01
CA ARG A 6 -28.56 -16.63 -7.57
C ARG A 6 -27.88 -17.73 -6.74
N ASN A 7 -27.54 -18.91 -7.27
CA ASN A 7 -27.26 -20.05 -6.37
C ASN A 7 -26.17 -21.05 -6.75
N ASN A 8 -25.37 -20.90 -7.82
CA ASN A 8 -24.21 -21.78 -7.96
C ASN A 8 -23.22 -21.25 -9.01
N LEU A 9 -22.25 -20.47 -8.57
CA LEU A 9 -21.12 -20.02 -9.39
C LEU A 9 -19.93 -21.00 -9.36
N ASP A 10 -20.06 -22.14 -8.68
CA ASP A 10 -18.99 -23.14 -8.53
C ASP A 10 -18.54 -23.73 -9.87
N ASN A 11 -19.40 -23.70 -10.88
CA ASN A 11 -19.09 -24.14 -12.24
C ASN A 11 -18.82 -22.99 -13.22
N THR A 12 -18.56 -21.78 -12.70
CA THR A 12 -18.32 -20.59 -13.52
C THR A 12 -16.88 -20.14 -13.36
N ALA A 13 -16.18 -19.98 -14.49
CA ALA A 13 -14.83 -19.43 -14.51
C ALA A 13 -14.75 -18.17 -15.36
N VAL A 14 -14.03 -17.18 -14.88
CA VAL A 14 -13.59 -15.99 -15.62
C VAL A 14 -12.10 -16.17 -15.92
N VAL A 15 -11.76 -16.30 -17.20
CA VAL A 15 -10.38 -16.42 -17.65
C VAL A 15 -9.89 -15.05 -18.11
N LEU A 16 -8.82 -14.56 -17.50
CA LEU A 16 -8.20 -13.28 -17.84
C LEU A 16 -7.08 -13.49 -18.84
N GLY A 17 -7.22 -12.89 -20.01
CA GLY A 17 -6.16 -12.88 -21.03
C GLY A 17 -5.01 -11.94 -20.70
N ASP A 18 -5.26 -11.02 -19.76
CA ASP A 18 -4.27 -10.09 -19.19
C ASP A 18 -4.49 -10.06 -17.68
N GLU A 19 -3.50 -10.50 -16.93
CA GLU A 19 -3.53 -10.58 -15.46
C GLU A 19 -3.70 -9.21 -14.79
N SER A 20 -3.29 -8.13 -15.45
CA SER A 20 -3.47 -6.76 -14.95
C SER A 20 -4.95 -6.37 -14.80
N LEU A 21 -5.87 -7.09 -15.47
CA LEU A 21 -7.31 -6.89 -15.37
C LEU A 21 -7.92 -7.46 -14.09
N LEU A 22 -7.16 -8.19 -13.27
CA LEU A 22 -7.70 -8.81 -12.05
C LEU A 22 -8.36 -7.78 -11.13
N ILE A 23 -7.66 -6.70 -10.80
CA ILE A 23 -8.18 -5.68 -9.88
C ILE A 23 -9.43 -4.95 -10.44
N PRO A 24 -9.45 -4.49 -11.70
CA PRO A 24 -10.67 -3.97 -12.32
C PRO A 24 -11.84 -4.95 -12.30
N VAL A 25 -11.59 -6.24 -12.57
CA VAL A 25 -12.62 -7.29 -12.53
C VAL A 25 -13.16 -7.46 -11.12
N LEU A 26 -12.29 -7.59 -10.10
CA LEU A 26 -12.70 -7.72 -8.70
C LEU A 26 -13.57 -6.54 -8.25
N ASN A 27 -13.19 -5.31 -8.61
CA ASN A 27 -13.96 -4.10 -8.29
C ASN A 27 -15.31 -4.00 -9.04
N SER A 28 -15.48 -4.75 -10.14
CA SER A 28 -16.71 -4.77 -10.93
C SER A 28 -17.67 -5.90 -10.54
N LEU A 29 -17.23 -6.82 -9.67
CA LEU A 29 -18.07 -7.92 -9.23
C LEU A 29 -19.23 -7.40 -8.38
N PRO A 30 -20.43 -7.99 -8.53
CA PRO A 30 -21.57 -7.70 -7.67
C PRO A 30 -21.30 -8.12 -6.22
N GLU A 31 -21.80 -7.34 -5.25
CA GLU A 31 -21.65 -7.60 -3.81
C GLU A 31 -22.29 -8.93 -3.32
N ASN A 32 -23.14 -9.53 -4.14
CA ASN A 32 -23.85 -10.77 -3.84
C ASN A 32 -23.10 -12.04 -4.26
N ILE A 33 -21.81 -11.97 -4.53
CA ILE A 33 -20.96 -13.16 -4.77
C ILE A 33 -20.42 -13.61 -3.41
N ASP A 34 -20.94 -14.75 -2.95
CA ASP A 34 -20.65 -15.26 -1.60
C ASP A 34 -19.28 -15.95 -1.50
N ALA A 35 -18.78 -16.53 -2.61
CA ALA A 35 -17.50 -17.22 -2.67
C ALA A 35 -16.75 -16.91 -3.96
N LEU A 36 -15.46 -16.64 -3.82
CA LEU A 36 -14.56 -16.30 -4.90
C LEU A 36 -13.25 -17.08 -4.73
N ASN A 37 -12.82 -17.77 -5.77
CA ASN A 37 -11.52 -18.41 -5.82
C ASN A 37 -10.67 -17.80 -6.94
N ILE A 38 -9.49 -17.31 -6.59
CA ILE A 38 -8.53 -16.71 -7.52
C ILE A 38 -7.31 -17.60 -7.55
N THR A 39 -7.02 -18.23 -8.68
CA THR A 39 -5.89 -19.15 -8.81
C THR A 39 -4.65 -18.48 -9.41
N MET A 40 -4.80 -17.30 -9.98
CA MET A 40 -3.68 -16.57 -10.58
C MET A 40 -2.91 -15.74 -9.54
N GLY A 41 -1.59 -15.73 -9.68
CA GLY A 41 -0.72 -14.82 -8.93
C GLY A 41 -0.84 -13.39 -9.46
N PHE A 42 -0.98 -12.39 -8.58
CA PHE A 42 -0.96 -10.98 -8.96
C PHE A 42 0.36 -10.34 -8.54
N PRO A 43 1.13 -9.73 -9.47
CA PRO A 43 2.43 -9.15 -9.14
C PRO A 43 2.34 -8.12 -8.02
N LEU A 44 3.10 -8.30 -6.94
CA LEU A 44 3.08 -7.42 -5.77
C LEU A 44 3.44 -5.96 -6.13
N LYS A 45 4.29 -5.77 -7.14
CA LYS A 45 4.66 -4.46 -7.69
C LYS A 45 3.48 -3.66 -8.29
N SER A 46 2.39 -4.33 -8.67
CA SER A 46 1.21 -3.70 -9.28
C SER A 46 0.17 -3.25 -8.23
N ILE A 47 0.40 -3.54 -6.96
CA ILE A 47 -0.47 -3.14 -5.85
C ILE A 47 -0.25 -1.65 -5.51
N PRO A 48 -1.31 -0.88 -5.21
CA PRO A 48 -1.16 0.53 -4.84
C PRO A 48 -0.15 0.78 -3.71
N LEU A 49 -0.05 -0.13 -2.74
CA LEU A 49 0.89 -0.03 -1.63
C LEU A 49 2.37 -0.02 -2.09
N ALA A 50 2.69 -0.68 -3.22
CA ALA A 50 4.03 -0.62 -3.82
C ALA A 50 4.39 0.81 -4.24
N SER A 51 3.43 1.55 -4.81
CA SER A 51 3.65 2.94 -5.23
C SER A 51 3.90 3.87 -4.04
N LEU A 52 3.27 3.60 -2.90
CA LEU A 52 3.49 4.36 -1.67
C LEU A 52 4.94 4.22 -1.19
N PHE A 53 5.41 2.97 -1.02
CA PHE A 53 6.78 2.74 -0.54
C PHE A 53 7.83 3.20 -1.55
N GLU A 54 7.57 3.04 -2.86
CA GLU A 54 8.44 3.59 -3.90
C GLU A 54 8.60 5.12 -3.76
N GLN A 55 7.49 5.84 -3.55
CA GLN A 55 7.52 7.29 -3.35
C GLN A 55 8.28 7.66 -2.05
N LEU A 56 8.06 6.94 -0.96
CA LEU A 56 8.77 7.16 0.31
C LEU A 56 10.28 6.96 0.13
N PHE A 57 10.72 5.87 -0.50
CA PHE A 57 12.13 5.67 -0.81
C PHE A 57 12.70 6.81 -1.67
N GLN A 58 11.96 7.25 -2.68
CA GLN A 58 12.42 8.30 -3.60
C GLN A 58 12.60 9.66 -2.90
N ILE A 59 11.70 10.07 -2.03
CA ILE A 59 11.82 11.35 -1.32
C ILE A 59 12.97 11.34 -0.31
N HIS A 60 13.17 10.20 0.37
CA HIS A 60 14.20 10.06 1.40
C HIS A 60 15.61 9.76 0.85
N LYS A 61 15.73 9.32 -0.40
CA LYS A 61 17.03 9.27 -1.10
C LYS A 61 17.61 10.67 -1.35
N LYS A 62 16.75 11.66 -1.50
CA LYS A 62 17.16 13.06 -1.62
C LYS A 62 17.45 13.57 -0.22
N THR A 63 18.70 13.60 0.19
CA THR A 63 19.16 14.18 1.48
C THR A 63 18.82 15.67 1.54
N SER A 64 17.59 16.03 1.85
CA SER A 64 17.19 17.42 2.00
C SER A 64 16.41 17.62 3.31
N SER A 65 16.58 18.78 3.93
CA SER A 65 15.80 19.19 5.09
C SER A 65 14.36 19.57 4.75
N SER A 66 13.99 19.51 3.47
CA SER A 66 12.68 19.91 2.97
C SER A 66 12.25 19.02 1.80
N PHE A 67 10.94 18.84 1.66
CA PHE A 67 10.31 18.03 0.63
C PHE A 67 9.64 18.92 -0.42
N TYR A 68 9.67 18.46 -1.68
CA TYR A 68 8.95 19.14 -2.75
C TYR A 68 7.44 18.93 -2.54
N TYR A 69 6.66 19.99 -2.68
CA TYR A 69 5.23 19.97 -2.32
C TYR A 69 4.42 18.89 -3.06
N LYS A 70 4.72 18.59 -4.33
CA LYS A 70 4.00 17.54 -5.07
C LYS A 70 4.25 16.15 -4.47
N ASP A 71 5.46 15.90 -3.99
CA ASP A 71 5.79 14.62 -3.35
C ASP A 71 4.98 14.48 -2.05
N VAL A 72 4.89 15.55 -1.26
CA VAL A 72 4.08 15.59 -0.03
C VAL A 72 2.59 15.38 -0.34
N VAL A 73 2.05 16.12 -1.30
CA VAL A 73 0.64 16.01 -1.73
C VAL A 73 0.33 14.60 -2.22
N ASN A 74 1.20 14.01 -3.03
CA ASN A 74 1.01 12.66 -3.56
C ASN A 74 0.96 11.60 -2.44
N ILE A 75 1.88 11.69 -1.46
CA ILE A 75 1.92 10.75 -0.33
C ILE A 75 0.69 10.92 0.57
N VAL A 76 0.34 12.15 0.93
CA VAL A 76 -0.79 12.42 1.83
C VAL A 76 -2.14 12.09 1.16
N SER A 77 -2.23 12.25 -0.16
CA SER A 77 -3.42 11.88 -0.95
C SER A 77 -3.51 10.39 -1.26
N HIS A 78 -2.47 9.61 -0.95
CA HIS A 78 -2.45 8.19 -1.28
C HIS A 78 -3.61 7.42 -0.61
N PRO A 79 -4.30 6.48 -1.30
CA PRO A 79 -5.49 5.80 -0.77
C PRO A 79 -5.29 5.11 0.59
N PHE A 80 -4.09 4.63 0.90
CA PHE A 80 -3.77 4.03 2.19
C PHE A 80 -3.37 5.04 3.27
N ILE A 81 -3.02 6.26 2.90
CA ILE A 81 -2.56 7.31 3.83
C ILE A 81 -3.66 8.28 4.17
N ARG A 82 -4.40 8.79 3.17
CA ARG A 82 -5.45 9.80 3.37
C ARG A 82 -6.48 9.42 4.45
N PRO A 83 -6.96 8.16 4.56
CA PRO A 83 -7.91 7.78 5.61
C PRO A 83 -7.37 7.96 7.04
N LEU A 84 -6.04 7.93 7.22
CA LEU A 84 -5.42 8.13 8.54
C LEU A 84 -5.52 9.58 9.04
N PHE A 85 -5.81 10.52 8.13
CA PHE A 85 -5.97 11.95 8.43
C PHE A 85 -7.44 12.36 8.66
N TYR A 86 -8.36 11.40 8.70
CA TYR A 86 -9.76 11.68 9.07
C TYR A 86 -9.90 11.78 10.59
N GLU A 87 -10.37 12.93 11.05
CA GLU A 87 -10.59 13.20 12.47
C GLU A 87 -11.94 13.89 12.66
N SER A 88 -12.82 13.32 13.48
CA SER A 88 -14.14 13.90 13.82
C SER A 88 -14.98 14.29 12.58
N GLY A 89 -14.85 13.54 11.49
CA GLY A 89 -15.54 13.81 10.22
C GLY A 89 -14.87 14.84 9.32
N ILE A 90 -13.68 15.34 9.69
CA ILE A 90 -12.91 16.32 8.94
C ILE A 90 -11.74 15.63 8.25
N ASP A 91 -11.54 15.91 6.97
CA ASP A 91 -10.38 15.45 6.19
C ASP A 91 -9.20 16.42 6.37
N LYS A 92 -8.34 16.13 7.36
CA LYS A 92 -7.15 16.94 7.65
C LYS A 92 -6.11 16.91 6.52
N ALA A 93 -6.12 15.87 5.68
CA ALA A 93 -5.28 15.81 4.49
C ALA A 93 -5.68 16.91 3.49
N SER A 94 -6.98 17.11 3.25
CA SER A 94 -7.45 18.20 2.39
C SER A 94 -7.07 19.58 2.96
N GLU A 95 -7.29 19.81 4.25
CA GLU A 95 -6.88 21.09 4.89
C GLU A 95 -5.38 21.37 4.70
N MET A 96 -4.53 20.35 4.88
CA MET A 96 -3.08 20.48 4.70
C MET A 96 -2.73 20.80 3.23
N ILE A 97 -3.38 20.14 2.27
CA ILE A 97 -3.17 20.35 0.83
C ILE A 97 -3.59 21.79 0.45
N ASP A 98 -4.73 22.26 0.95
CA ASP A 98 -5.23 23.61 0.70
C ASP A 98 -4.24 24.67 1.23
N ILE A 99 -3.74 24.50 2.45
CA ILE A 99 -2.70 25.39 3.03
C ILE A 99 -1.43 25.41 2.18
N ILE A 100 -1.00 24.25 1.66
CA ILE A 100 0.17 24.14 0.78
C ILE A 100 -0.05 24.96 -0.49
N HIS A 101 -1.24 24.86 -1.11
CA HIS A 101 -1.56 25.56 -2.34
C HIS A 101 -1.80 27.05 -2.13
N GLU A 102 -2.57 27.45 -1.13
CA GLU A 102 -2.88 28.85 -0.81
C GLU A 102 -1.63 29.66 -0.47
N ASN A 103 -0.69 29.04 0.21
CA ASN A 103 0.59 29.69 0.59
C ASN A 103 1.69 29.50 -0.47
N ASN A 104 1.40 28.90 -1.63
CA ASN A 104 2.37 28.61 -2.69
C ASN A 104 3.66 27.96 -2.18
N LEU A 105 3.55 26.94 -1.30
CA LEU A 105 4.69 26.27 -0.70
C LEU A 105 5.33 25.32 -1.71
N ILE A 106 6.51 25.68 -2.23
CA ILE A 106 7.23 24.84 -3.20
C ILE A 106 8.06 23.77 -2.48
N TYR A 107 8.74 24.16 -1.39
CA TYR A 107 9.47 23.25 -0.52
C TYR A 107 8.98 23.39 0.91
N ILE A 108 8.74 22.27 1.58
CA ILE A 108 8.15 22.21 2.91
C ILE A 108 9.13 21.54 3.85
N SER A 109 9.59 22.24 4.89
CA SER A 109 10.49 21.67 5.90
C SER A 109 9.74 20.65 6.78
N ARG A 110 10.50 19.73 7.39
CA ARG A 110 9.97 18.76 8.36
C ARG A 110 9.23 19.43 9.52
N ASP A 111 9.80 20.50 10.08
CA ASP A 111 9.16 21.23 11.18
C ASP A 111 7.82 21.85 10.76
N ARG A 112 7.73 22.31 9.52
CA ARG A 112 6.48 22.86 9.00
C ARG A 112 5.44 21.77 8.76
N LEU A 113 5.84 20.59 8.31
CA LEU A 113 4.95 19.44 8.18
C LEU A 113 4.34 19.04 9.53
N LYS A 114 5.15 18.96 10.58
CA LYS A 114 4.67 18.69 11.95
C LYS A 114 3.69 19.77 12.45
N GLY A 115 3.84 20.99 12.00
CA GLY A 115 2.93 22.10 12.36
C GLY A 115 1.54 22.05 11.71
N PHE A 116 1.31 21.22 10.67
CA PHE A 116 0.01 21.16 10.00
C PHE A 116 -1.07 20.43 10.82
N SER A 117 -0.70 19.45 11.63
CA SER A 117 -1.66 18.73 12.46
C SER A 117 -1.01 18.17 13.72
N LYS A 118 -1.38 18.71 14.86
CA LYS A 118 -0.89 18.22 16.17
C LYS A 118 -1.38 16.80 16.49
N THR A 119 -2.54 16.42 15.98
CA THR A 119 -3.16 15.10 16.20
C THR A 119 -2.54 13.99 15.34
N ASN A 120 -1.99 14.34 14.17
CA ASN A 120 -1.41 13.39 13.22
C ASN A 120 0.13 13.45 13.17
N ASP A 121 0.77 14.04 14.19
CA ASP A 121 2.22 14.16 14.27
C ASP A 121 2.93 12.81 14.13
N ASN A 122 2.37 11.74 14.70
CA ASN A 122 2.93 10.40 14.60
C ASN A 122 2.92 9.88 13.16
N ILE A 123 1.86 10.14 12.39
CA ILE A 123 1.75 9.72 10.99
C ILE A 123 2.72 10.53 10.14
N LEU A 124 2.75 11.84 10.33
CA LEU A 124 3.67 12.73 9.62
C LEU A 124 5.14 12.39 9.94
N ALA A 125 5.44 12.00 11.18
CA ALA A 125 6.75 11.53 11.56
C ALA A 125 7.15 10.24 10.82
N LEU A 126 6.27 9.24 10.75
CA LEU A 126 6.54 8.00 10.00
C LEU A 126 6.79 8.26 8.51
N LEU A 127 6.10 9.25 7.93
CA LEU A 127 6.19 9.56 6.51
C LEU A 127 7.40 10.45 6.17
N PHE A 128 7.74 11.43 7.03
CA PHE A 128 8.63 12.54 6.67
C PHE A 128 9.78 12.79 7.65
N ASP A 129 9.89 12.09 8.78
CA ASP A 129 11.02 12.18 9.70
C ASP A 129 12.25 11.42 9.19
N ASP A 130 13.23 11.24 10.07
CA ASP A 130 14.54 10.74 9.71
C ASP A 130 14.56 9.27 9.28
N TRP A 131 14.84 9.06 8.01
CA TRP A 131 15.18 7.78 7.41
C TRP A 131 16.69 7.64 7.26
N ASN A 132 17.44 7.83 8.37
CA ASN A 132 18.89 7.99 8.33
C ASN A 132 19.65 6.67 8.32
N THR A 133 19.11 5.64 8.96
CA THR A 133 19.73 4.31 9.00
C THR A 133 18.82 3.27 8.38
N VAL A 134 19.40 2.20 7.85
CA VAL A 134 18.62 1.11 7.28
C VAL A 134 17.64 0.51 8.30
N ASP A 135 18.07 0.38 9.56
CA ASP A 135 17.22 -0.15 10.63
C ASP A 135 16.04 0.77 10.92
N SER A 136 16.27 2.10 11.01
CA SER A 136 15.17 3.07 11.22
C SER A 136 14.21 3.11 10.05
N ILE A 137 14.69 2.95 8.81
CA ILE A 137 13.84 2.87 7.61
C ILE A 137 12.92 1.64 7.68
N LEU A 138 13.47 0.47 7.97
CA LEU A 138 12.72 -0.77 8.07
C LEU A 138 11.69 -0.74 9.20
N GLU A 139 12.07 -0.15 10.34
CA GLU A 139 11.16 0.06 11.46
C GLU A 139 10.01 1.00 11.10
N ASN A 140 10.30 2.16 10.48
CA ASN A 140 9.28 3.12 10.02
C ASN A 140 8.32 2.49 9.00
N CYS A 141 8.82 1.69 8.05
CA CYS A 141 7.98 0.98 7.10
C CYS A 141 7.05 -0.02 7.81
N SER A 142 7.56 -0.79 8.76
CA SER A 142 6.78 -1.75 9.54
C SER A 142 5.73 -1.07 10.42
N GLN A 143 6.08 0.03 11.08
CA GLN A 143 5.15 0.83 11.86
C GLN A 143 4.07 1.50 11.01
N LEU A 144 4.42 1.95 9.80
CA LEU A 144 3.46 2.51 8.85
C LEU A 144 2.43 1.45 8.42
N ILE A 145 2.88 0.23 8.08
CA ILE A 145 1.98 -0.89 7.76
C ILE A 145 1.03 -1.18 8.92
N LEU A 146 1.54 -1.22 10.16
CA LEU A 146 0.73 -1.45 11.35
C LEU A 146 -0.28 -0.34 11.57
N THR A 147 0.12 0.92 11.36
CA THR A 147 -0.75 2.09 11.50
C THR A 147 -1.89 2.05 10.48
N ILE A 148 -1.58 1.75 9.21
CA ILE A 148 -2.59 1.59 8.16
C ILE A 148 -3.55 0.45 8.52
N LYS A 149 -3.01 -0.71 8.94
CA LYS A 149 -3.82 -1.88 9.35
C LYS A 149 -4.79 -1.55 10.48
N ASN A 150 -4.34 -0.78 11.47
CA ASN A 150 -5.18 -0.40 12.61
C ASN A 150 -6.27 0.61 12.23
N GLY A 151 -6.03 1.42 11.19
CA GLY A 151 -7.02 2.34 10.64
C GLY A 151 -8.10 1.68 9.78
N LEU A 152 -7.90 0.42 9.36
CA LEU A 152 -8.87 -0.32 8.56
C LEU A 152 -9.90 -1.03 9.44
N ASP A 153 -11.19 -0.86 9.10
CA ASP A 153 -12.27 -1.63 9.72
C ASP A 153 -12.23 -3.08 9.21
N LYS A 154 -11.89 -4.01 10.10
CA LYS A 154 -11.73 -5.44 9.79
C LYS A 154 -13.03 -6.14 9.41
N ASN A 155 -14.16 -5.54 9.75
CA ASN A 155 -15.49 -6.13 9.48
C ASN A 155 -16.05 -5.77 8.11
N LYS A 156 -15.40 -4.85 7.40
CA LYS A 156 -15.79 -4.50 6.03
C LYS A 156 -15.14 -5.44 5.02
N THR A 157 -15.96 -6.15 4.26
CA THR A 157 -15.52 -7.04 3.17
C THR A 157 -14.63 -6.31 2.17
N SER A 158 -14.90 -5.03 1.89
CA SER A 158 -14.08 -4.19 1.02
C SER A 158 -12.63 -4.01 1.50
N ASN A 159 -12.34 -4.25 2.78
CA ASN A 159 -11.00 -4.09 3.34
C ASN A 159 -10.19 -5.40 3.37
N LEU A 160 -10.79 -6.55 3.05
CA LEU A 160 -10.10 -7.84 3.08
C LEU A 160 -8.89 -7.86 2.13
N LEU A 161 -9.07 -7.36 0.93
CA LEU A 161 -7.98 -7.25 -0.05
C LEU A 161 -6.86 -6.31 0.44
N SER A 162 -7.22 -5.19 1.04
CA SER A 162 -6.26 -4.25 1.62
C SER A 162 -5.47 -4.87 2.78
N LEU A 163 -6.13 -5.69 3.60
CA LEU A 163 -5.48 -6.41 4.70
C LEU A 163 -4.48 -7.45 4.18
N GLU A 164 -4.82 -8.15 3.08
CA GLU A 164 -3.89 -9.09 2.42
C GLU A 164 -2.69 -8.35 1.84
N TYR A 165 -2.89 -7.20 1.19
CA TYR A 165 -1.78 -6.36 0.72
C TYR A 165 -0.83 -5.98 1.85
N LEU A 166 -1.37 -5.50 2.97
CA LEU A 166 -0.58 -5.12 4.15
C LEU A 166 0.15 -6.32 4.74
N PHE A 167 -0.47 -7.50 4.77
CA PHE A 167 0.18 -8.72 5.23
C PHE A 167 1.39 -9.08 4.36
N ARG A 168 1.24 -9.08 3.03
CA ARG A 168 2.34 -9.38 2.10
C ARG A 168 3.48 -8.37 2.20
N PHE A 169 3.17 -7.09 2.30
CA PHE A 169 4.19 -6.06 2.51
C PHE A 169 4.89 -6.19 3.87
N ASN A 170 4.16 -6.60 4.92
CA ASN A 170 4.79 -6.90 6.20
C ASN A 170 5.76 -8.08 6.10
N VAL A 171 5.41 -9.14 5.38
CA VAL A 171 6.32 -10.27 5.10
C VAL A 171 7.56 -9.80 4.35
N LEU A 172 7.39 -9.01 3.30
CA LEU A 172 8.50 -8.45 2.50
C LEU A 172 9.45 -7.60 3.36
N PHE A 173 8.94 -6.71 4.20
CA PHE A 173 9.79 -5.88 5.08
C PHE A 173 10.46 -6.70 6.20
N ASN A 174 9.81 -7.76 6.69
CA ASN A 174 10.45 -8.70 7.62
C ASN A 174 11.60 -9.46 6.94
N GLU A 175 11.45 -9.85 5.68
CA GLU A 175 12.52 -10.47 4.91
C GLU A 175 13.69 -9.51 4.68
N LEU A 176 13.42 -8.25 4.31
CA LEU A 176 14.43 -7.20 4.22
C LEU A 176 15.18 -7.01 5.54
N SER A 177 14.47 -7.00 6.68
CA SER A 177 15.06 -6.89 8.01
C SER A 177 15.95 -8.10 8.33
N HIS A 178 15.51 -9.30 7.97
CA HIS A 178 16.30 -10.51 8.12
C HIS A 178 17.57 -10.47 7.25
N LEU A 179 17.46 -10.06 5.98
CA LEU A 179 18.61 -9.88 5.09
C LEU A 179 19.58 -8.85 5.64
N ASN A 180 19.09 -7.71 6.13
CA ASN A 180 19.93 -6.67 6.73
C ASN A 180 20.68 -7.17 7.96
N SER A 181 20.02 -7.94 8.84
CA SER A 181 20.65 -8.52 10.03
C SER A 181 21.70 -9.59 9.71
N LYS A 182 21.48 -10.36 8.64
CA LYS A 182 22.36 -11.47 8.22
C LYS A 182 23.55 -11.00 7.39
N TYR A 183 23.32 -9.97 6.54
CA TYR A 183 24.31 -9.47 5.60
C TYR A 183 24.58 -7.99 5.83
N SER A 184 25.78 -7.65 6.29
CA SER A 184 26.18 -6.26 6.61
C SER A 184 26.42 -5.36 5.39
N HIS A 185 25.91 -5.73 4.21
CA HIS A 185 26.15 -5.02 2.95
C HIS A 185 25.10 -3.93 2.65
N ILE A 186 23.93 -3.99 3.27
CA ILE A 186 22.87 -2.98 3.09
C ILE A 186 23.18 -1.81 4.03
N LYS A 187 23.91 -0.80 3.53
CA LYS A 187 24.36 0.32 4.38
C LYS A 187 23.67 1.65 4.06
N THR A 188 22.99 1.73 2.93
CA THR A 188 22.38 2.98 2.46
C THR A 188 20.93 2.76 2.05
N ILE A 189 20.13 3.83 2.07
CA ILE A 189 18.77 3.81 1.56
C ILE A 189 18.70 3.40 0.08
N SER A 190 19.71 3.76 -0.72
CA SER A 190 19.78 3.35 -2.12
C SER A 190 19.90 1.83 -2.27
N THR A 191 20.84 1.23 -1.55
CA THR A 191 21.04 -0.23 -1.57
C THR A 191 19.81 -0.96 -1.04
N LEU A 192 19.21 -0.46 0.06
CA LEU A 192 17.96 -1.02 0.60
C LEU A 192 16.82 -0.97 -0.42
N HIS A 193 16.68 0.16 -1.09
CA HIS A 193 15.64 0.34 -2.11
C HIS A 193 15.86 -0.58 -3.32
N ASP A 194 17.10 -0.82 -3.73
CA ASP A 194 17.38 -1.73 -4.83
C ASP A 194 17.04 -3.19 -4.45
N VAL A 195 17.39 -3.63 -3.23
CA VAL A 195 16.98 -4.96 -2.73
C VAL A 195 15.46 -5.05 -2.57
N TYR A 196 14.81 -3.99 -2.07
CA TYR A 196 13.34 -3.92 -2.01
C TYR A 196 12.71 -4.13 -3.39
N LYS A 197 13.22 -3.47 -4.43
CA LYS A 197 12.69 -3.64 -5.79
C LYS A 197 12.86 -5.06 -6.33
N GLU A 198 14.01 -5.68 -6.09
CA GLU A 198 14.24 -7.08 -6.50
C GLU A 198 13.24 -8.02 -5.84
N LEU A 199 13.07 -7.93 -4.51
CA LEU A 199 12.07 -8.72 -3.81
C LEU A 199 10.65 -8.44 -4.29
N LEU A 200 10.29 -7.16 -4.46
CA LEU A 200 8.98 -6.77 -4.95
C LEU A 200 8.66 -7.32 -6.35
N HIS A 201 9.68 -7.48 -7.21
CA HIS A 201 9.50 -8.04 -8.55
C HIS A 201 9.34 -9.56 -8.55
N SER A 202 9.95 -10.25 -7.59
CA SER A 202 9.86 -11.71 -7.48
C SER A 202 8.59 -12.18 -6.75
N GLU A 203 7.95 -11.29 -5.98
CA GLU A 203 6.79 -11.64 -5.16
C GLU A 203 5.47 -11.48 -5.92
N THR A 204 4.60 -12.45 -5.70
CA THR A 204 3.21 -12.45 -6.17
C THR A 204 2.25 -12.51 -4.98
N LEU A 205 1.08 -11.94 -5.15
CA LEU A 205 -0.04 -12.12 -4.26
C LEU A 205 -0.80 -13.36 -4.71
N ASP A 206 -0.68 -14.43 -3.95
CA ASP A 206 -1.46 -15.64 -4.17
C ASP A 206 -2.74 -15.56 -3.33
N PHE A 207 -3.86 -15.55 -3.99
CA PHE A 207 -5.15 -15.55 -3.32
C PHE A 207 -5.47 -16.97 -2.87
N GLN A 208 -5.52 -17.18 -1.55
CA GLN A 208 -5.95 -18.46 -0.99
C GLN A 208 -7.48 -18.49 -0.95
N GLY A 209 -8.09 -19.13 -1.94
CA GLY A 209 -9.50 -19.51 -1.94
C GLY A 209 -9.65 -21.01 -1.68
N GLU A 210 -10.84 -21.46 -1.25
CA GLU A 210 -11.15 -22.89 -1.26
C GLU A 210 -11.24 -23.38 -2.71
N PRO A 211 -10.43 -24.36 -3.12
CA PRO A 211 -10.43 -24.83 -4.49
C PRO A 211 -11.83 -25.27 -4.91
N LEU A 212 -12.26 -24.82 -6.10
CA LEU A 212 -13.54 -25.19 -6.71
C LEU A 212 -14.82 -24.73 -5.96
N GLN A 213 -14.71 -23.76 -5.04
CA GLN A 213 -15.88 -23.12 -4.44
C GLN A 213 -16.08 -21.71 -4.99
N GLY A 214 -17.30 -21.39 -5.40
CA GLY A 214 -17.70 -20.10 -5.92
C GLY A 214 -17.16 -19.76 -7.32
N LEU A 215 -17.19 -18.48 -7.66
CA LEU A 215 -16.69 -17.98 -8.93
C LEU A 215 -15.17 -18.14 -9.02
N GLN A 216 -14.71 -18.86 -10.06
CA GLN A 216 -13.29 -19.03 -10.33
C GLN A 216 -12.77 -17.85 -11.18
N ILE A 217 -11.64 -17.25 -10.79
CA ILE A 217 -10.90 -16.31 -11.64
C ILE A 217 -9.50 -16.86 -11.84
N MET A 218 -9.09 -17.01 -13.09
CA MET A 218 -7.82 -17.63 -13.46
C MET A 218 -7.14 -16.89 -14.61
N GLY A 219 -5.82 -17.02 -14.70
CA GLY A 219 -5.03 -16.56 -15.85
C GLY A 219 -5.17 -17.50 -17.05
N MET A 220 -4.83 -17.02 -18.24
CA MET A 220 -4.92 -17.82 -19.47
C MET A 220 -3.89 -18.97 -19.52
N LEU A 221 -2.81 -18.89 -18.77
CA LEU A 221 -1.69 -19.83 -18.80
C LEU A 221 -1.64 -20.78 -17.58
N GLU A 222 -2.69 -20.82 -16.80
CA GLU A 222 -2.84 -21.75 -15.66
C GLU A 222 -3.60 -23.01 -16.01
#